data_3e67a4524fd5eb3ad92d880f5316a312
#
_entry.id   3e67a4524fd5eb3ad92d880f5316a312
#
_cell.length_a   1.000
_cell.length_b   1.000
_cell.length_c   1.000
_cell.angle_alpha   90.00
_cell.angle_beta   90.00
_cell.angle_gamma   90.00
#
_symmetry.space_group_name_H-M   'P 1'
#
loop_
_entity.id
_entity.type
_entity.pdbx_description
1 polymer ?
#
loop_
_entity_poly.entity_id
_entity_poly.type
_entity_poly.pdbx_seq_one_letter_code
_entity_poly.pdbx_strand_id
1 'polypeptide(L)'
;MQKNDIIELKIEDMGVDGEGIGKYDGMTFFVKDAVLGDEIEARITKMKKNYGYARVEQILSPSKFRVTPQCELHRRCGGCQIQALDYEKQLEFKQNKVRGNLIRIGGFAPELIDRIMLPVVGMKEPYRYRNKAQFPIGADKDGNPVAGFYAARTHLSLIHISEPT
;
A
#
# COMPACT_ATOMS: atom_id res chain seq x y z
N MET A 1 7.38 22.61 -8.04
CA MET A 1 7.65 21.28 -7.46
C MET A 1 8.41 20.41 -8.47
N GLN A 2 9.45 19.72 -8.01
CA GLN A 2 10.26 18.84 -8.85
C GLN A 2 10.65 17.57 -8.09
N LYS A 3 11.26 16.63 -8.79
CA LYS A 3 11.78 15.38 -8.17
C LYS A 3 12.79 15.72 -7.07
N ASN A 4 12.70 15.02 -5.95
CA ASN A 4 13.46 15.14 -4.71
C ASN A 4 13.04 16.28 -3.76
N ASP A 5 12.12 17.16 -4.15
CA ASP A 5 11.54 18.10 -3.18
C ASP A 5 10.85 17.34 -2.04
N ILE A 6 10.88 17.92 -0.85
CA ILE A 6 10.15 17.45 0.33
C ILE A 6 8.89 18.30 0.44
N ILE A 7 7.77 17.66 0.64
CA ILE A 7 6.46 18.26 0.83
C ILE A 7 5.78 17.67 2.06
N GLU A 8 5.02 18.49 2.76
CA GLU A 8 4.16 18.04 3.85
C GLU A 8 2.75 17.80 3.33
N LEU A 9 2.18 16.64 3.62
CA LEU A 9 0.81 16.33 3.26
C LEU A 9 0.10 15.50 4.33
N LYS A 10 -1.21 15.64 4.32
CA LYS A 10 -2.12 14.73 4.99
C LYS A 10 -2.62 13.69 4.02
N ILE A 11 -2.67 12.44 4.45
CA ILE A 11 -3.22 11.34 3.66
C ILE A 11 -4.73 11.29 3.88
N GLU A 12 -5.45 11.62 2.81
CA GLU A 12 -6.92 11.78 2.83
C GLU A 12 -7.64 10.54 2.29
N ASP A 13 -6.96 9.71 1.49
CA ASP A 13 -7.54 8.52 0.86
C ASP A 13 -6.44 7.48 0.58
N MET A 14 -6.82 6.33 0.05
CA MET A 14 -5.92 5.26 -0.36
C MET A 14 -6.21 4.81 -1.78
N GLY A 15 -5.15 4.67 -2.56
CA GLY A 15 -5.18 4.22 -3.95
C GLY A 15 -5.39 2.71 -4.08
N VAL A 16 -5.65 2.28 -5.32
CA VAL A 16 -5.98 0.88 -5.61
C VAL A 16 -4.84 -0.10 -5.31
N ASP A 17 -3.61 0.35 -5.28
CA ASP A 17 -2.42 -0.45 -4.98
C ASP A 17 -1.99 -0.29 -3.51
N GLY A 18 -2.82 0.36 -2.67
CA GLY A 18 -2.58 0.52 -1.24
C GLY A 18 -1.68 1.70 -0.87
N GLU A 19 -1.32 2.55 -1.82
CA GLU A 19 -0.62 3.81 -1.55
C GLU A 19 -1.56 4.85 -0.93
N GLY A 20 -1.03 5.68 -0.04
CA GLY A 20 -1.76 6.83 0.48
C GLY A 20 -1.95 7.90 -0.59
N ILE A 21 -3.06 8.59 -0.57
CA ILE A 21 -3.37 9.72 -1.45
C ILE A 21 -3.48 10.98 -0.60
N GLY A 22 -2.69 11.99 -0.95
CA GLY A 22 -2.77 13.33 -0.37
C GLY A 22 -2.69 14.41 -1.45
N LYS A 23 -2.99 15.65 -1.07
CA LYS A 23 -2.92 16.80 -1.96
C LYS A 23 -1.92 17.82 -1.43
N TYR A 24 -1.14 18.37 -2.33
CA TYR A 24 -0.24 19.48 -2.06
C TYR A 24 -0.26 20.45 -3.23
N ASP A 25 -0.50 21.75 -2.95
CA ASP A 25 -0.60 22.81 -3.95
C ASP A 25 -1.52 22.45 -5.14
N GLY A 26 -2.71 21.90 -4.81
CA GLY A 26 -3.72 21.49 -5.80
C GLY A 26 -3.41 20.22 -6.59
N MET A 27 -2.24 19.62 -6.39
CA MET A 27 -1.82 18.40 -7.08
C MET A 27 -1.97 17.16 -6.20
N THR A 28 -2.43 16.07 -6.78
CA THR A 28 -2.57 14.79 -6.09
C THR A 28 -1.24 14.03 -6.07
N PHE A 29 -0.88 13.49 -4.90
CA PHE A 29 0.28 12.64 -4.72
C PHE A 29 -0.11 11.26 -4.25
N PHE A 30 0.46 10.24 -4.89
CA PHE A 30 0.42 8.84 -4.47
C PHE A 30 1.68 8.55 -3.66
N VAL A 31 1.49 8.23 -2.39
CA VAL A 31 2.59 8.12 -1.42
C VAL A 31 2.71 6.68 -0.93
N LYS A 32 3.82 6.03 -1.27
CA LYS A 32 4.12 4.69 -0.78
C LYS A 32 4.36 4.69 0.73
N ASP A 33 3.90 3.64 1.42
CA ASP A 33 4.06 3.41 2.86
C ASP A 33 3.31 4.40 3.77
N ALA A 34 2.43 5.22 3.19
CA ALA A 34 1.55 6.11 3.91
C ALA A 34 0.19 5.44 4.16
N VAL A 35 -0.40 5.73 5.31
CA VAL A 35 -1.69 5.18 5.77
C VAL A 35 -2.70 6.31 5.86
N LEU A 36 -3.96 6.00 5.54
CA LEU A 36 -5.07 6.95 5.68
C LEU A 36 -5.04 7.68 7.02
N GLY A 37 -5.02 9.00 6.99
CA GLY A 37 -5.00 9.88 8.15
C GLY A 37 -3.61 10.24 8.68
N ASP A 38 -2.52 9.71 8.11
CA ASP A 38 -1.16 10.17 8.44
C ASP A 38 -0.94 11.62 8.01
N GLU A 39 -0.19 12.36 8.81
CA GLU A 39 0.46 13.61 8.42
C GLU A 39 1.95 13.34 8.28
N ILE A 40 2.51 13.65 7.12
CA ILE A 40 3.85 13.19 6.72
C ILE A 40 4.66 14.27 6.00
N GLU A 41 5.97 14.17 6.15
CA GLU A 41 6.89 14.66 5.13
C GLU A 41 7.11 13.56 4.09
N ALA A 42 6.97 13.92 2.83
CA ALA A 42 7.15 12.99 1.72
C ALA A 42 8.12 13.57 0.67
N ARG A 43 9.02 12.70 0.20
CA ARG A 43 9.95 13.06 -0.88
C ARG A 43 9.34 12.70 -2.23
N ILE A 44 9.26 13.67 -3.11
CA ILE A 44 8.77 13.48 -4.48
C ILE A 44 9.73 12.56 -5.24
N THR A 45 9.23 11.44 -5.73
CA THR A 45 10.01 10.47 -6.52
C THR A 45 9.82 10.65 -8.02
N LYS A 46 8.62 11.08 -8.43
CA LYS A 46 8.29 11.30 -9.85
C LYS A 46 7.15 12.29 -9.99
N MET A 47 7.28 13.21 -10.94
CA MET A 47 6.22 14.14 -11.33
C MET A 47 5.59 13.73 -12.66
N LYS A 48 4.29 13.90 -12.76
CA LYS A 48 3.48 13.83 -13.98
C LYS A 48 2.74 15.15 -14.17
N LYS A 49 2.06 15.33 -15.30
CA LYS A 49 1.33 16.58 -15.60
C LYS A 49 0.28 16.94 -14.54
N ASN A 50 -0.49 15.96 -14.05
CA ASN A 50 -1.66 16.17 -13.17
C ASN A 50 -1.52 15.52 -11.79
N TYR A 51 -0.44 14.77 -11.53
CA TYR A 51 -0.23 14.08 -10.25
C TYR A 51 1.25 13.76 -10.05
N GLY A 52 1.62 13.42 -8.83
CA GLY A 52 2.96 12.99 -8.49
C GLY A 52 3.01 11.69 -7.71
N TYR A 53 4.19 11.12 -7.63
CA TYR A 53 4.50 10.01 -6.73
C TYR A 53 5.50 10.48 -5.69
N ALA A 54 5.30 10.06 -4.46
CA ALA A 54 6.20 10.35 -3.37
C ALA A 54 6.41 9.10 -2.48
N ARG A 55 7.34 9.19 -1.58
CA ARG A 55 7.56 8.20 -0.52
C ARG A 55 7.62 8.92 0.82
N VAL A 56 7.18 8.25 1.87
CA VAL A 56 7.32 8.76 3.23
C VAL A 56 8.81 8.94 3.55
N GLU A 57 9.17 10.14 3.95
CA GLU A 57 10.48 10.47 4.54
C GLU A 57 10.37 10.41 6.06
N GLN A 58 9.38 11.12 6.62
CA GLN A 58 9.07 11.14 8.03
C GLN A 58 7.56 11.14 8.27
N ILE A 59 7.11 10.48 9.33
CA ILE A 59 5.74 10.58 9.84
C ILE A 59 5.75 11.66 10.91
N LEU A 60 5.04 12.76 10.67
CA LEU A 60 4.91 13.88 11.60
C LEU A 60 3.86 13.57 12.66
N SER A 61 2.71 13.07 12.22
CA SER A 61 1.62 12.63 13.09
C SER A 61 1.06 11.32 12.55
N PRO A 62 1.25 10.19 13.27
CA PRO A 62 0.71 8.91 12.82
C PRO A 62 -0.80 8.89 12.92
N SER A 63 -1.43 8.31 11.91
CA SER A 63 -2.87 8.02 11.94
C SER A 63 -3.23 7.09 13.10
N LYS A 64 -4.42 7.29 13.68
CA LYS A 64 -5.00 6.35 14.64
C LYS A 64 -5.25 4.95 14.06
N PHE A 65 -5.24 4.82 12.74
CA PHE A 65 -5.38 3.56 12.02
C PHE A 65 -4.04 2.92 11.63
N ARG A 66 -2.93 3.57 11.97
CA ARG A 66 -1.60 3.02 11.72
C ARG A 66 -1.25 2.01 12.81
N VAL A 67 -0.83 0.82 12.37
CA VAL A 67 -0.33 -0.24 13.26
C VAL A 67 1.11 -0.58 12.89
N THR A 68 1.84 -1.15 13.85
CA THR A 68 3.18 -1.70 13.57
C THR A 68 3.02 -3.00 12.78
N PRO A 69 3.55 -3.09 11.55
CA PRO A 69 3.53 -4.33 10.79
C PRO A 69 4.25 -5.46 11.52
N GLN A 70 3.71 -6.68 11.45
CA GLN A 70 4.37 -7.86 12.04
C GLN A 70 5.67 -8.23 11.28
N CYS A 71 5.72 -7.92 9.98
CA CYS A 71 6.88 -8.22 9.15
C CYS A 71 7.87 -7.06 9.15
N GLU A 72 9.08 -7.28 9.64
CA GLU A 72 10.16 -6.28 9.65
C GLU A 72 10.57 -5.83 8.25
N LEU A 73 10.38 -6.68 7.23
CA LEU A 73 10.72 -6.38 5.84
C LEU A 73 9.61 -5.61 5.09
N HIS A 74 8.48 -5.34 5.71
CA HIS A 74 7.29 -4.76 5.07
C HIS A 74 7.58 -3.54 4.20
N ARG A 75 8.47 -2.62 4.60
CA ARG A 75 8.82 -1.44 3.81
C ARG A 75 9.74 -1.74 2.62
N ARG A 76 10.54 -2.79 2.72
CA ARG A 76 11.54 -3.16 1.71
C ARG A 76 11.00 -4.18 0.72
N CYS A 77 10.18 -5.11 1.20
CA CYS A 77 9.58 -6.19 0.43
C CYS A 77 8.42 -5.67 -0.43
N GLY A 78 8.31 -6.16 -1.66
CA GLY A 78 7.18 -5.86 -2.56
C GLY A 78 5.94 -6.72 -2.32
N GLY A 79 5.97 -7.66 -1.37
CA GLY A 79 4.91 -8.65 -1.18
C GLY A 79 3.63 -8.11 -0.51
N CYS A 80 3.74 -7.12 0.38
CA CYS A 80 2.61 -6.54 1.11
C CYS A 80 2.55 -5.02 0.93
N GLN A 81 1.34 -4.45 0.77
CA GLN A 81 1.16 -3.02 0.55
C GLN A 81 0.51 -2.30 1.73
N ILE A 82 -0.41 -2.95 2.44
CA ILE A 82 -1.27 -2.29 3.45
C ILE A 82 -1.12 -2.87 4.86
N GLN A 83 -0.01 -3.55 5.16
CA GLN A 83 0.20 -4.20 6.46
C GLN A 83 0.29 -3.21 7.63
N ALA A 84 0.65 -1.95 7.36
CA ALA A 84 0.68 -0.87 8.35
C ALA A 84 -0.71 -0.26 8.66
N LEU A 85 -1.77 -0.68 7.95
CA LEU A 85 -3.14 -0.25 8.20
C LEU A 85 -3.81 -1.25 9.14
N ASP A 86 -4.56 -0.75 10.13
CA ASP A 86 -5.40 -1.56 11.01
C ASP A 86 -6.32 -2.49 10.21
N TYR A 87 -6.55 -3.71 10.72
CA TYR A 87 -7.24 -4.75 9.95
C TYR A 87 -8.69 -4.40 9.62
N GLU A 88 -9.42 -3.79 10.54
CA GLU A 88 -10.79 -3.33 10.28
C GLU A 88 -10.82 -2.29 9.17
N LYS A 89 -9.81 -1.41 9.15
CA LYS A 89 -9.65 -0.42 8.07
C LYS A 89 -9.19 -1.05 6.75
N GLN A 90 -8.46 -2.16 6.77
CA GLN A 90 -8.18 -2.94 5.56
C GLN A 90 -9.46 -3.53 4.96
N LEU A 91 -10.39 -4.02 5.79
CA LEU A 91 -11.68 -4.53 5.33
C LEU A 91 -12.53 -3.42 4.72
N GLU A 92 -12.64 -2.29 5.39
CA GLU A 92 -13.34 -1.10 4.87
C GLU A 92 -12.74 -0.62 3.54
N PHE A 93 -11.42 -0.53 3.44
CA PHE A 93 -10.72 -0.17 2.21
C PHE A 93 -11.06 -1.13 1.06
N LYS A 94 -11.02 -2.43 1.30
CA LYS A 94 -11.34 -3.46 0.30
C LYS A 94 -12.79 -3.38 -0.16
N GLN A 95 -13.71 -3.18 0.77
CA GLN A 95 -15.13 -3.00 0.48
C GLN A 95 -15.37 -1.75 -0.37
N ASN A 96 -14.80 -0.62 0.04
CA ASN A 96 -14.93 0.65 -0.69
C ASN A 96 -14.31 0.57 -2.10
N LYS A 97 -13.21 -0.16 -2.27
CA LYS A 97 -12.59 -0.41 -3.56
C LYS A 97 -13.54 -1.16 -4.50
N VAL A 98 -14.15 -2.25 -4.03
CA VAL A 98 -15.12 -3.03 -4.83
C VAL A 98 -16.35 -2.17 -5.15
N ARG A 99 -16.92 -1.50 -4.15
CA ARG A 99 -18.04 -0.58 -4.34
C ARG A 99 -17.73 0.49 -5.40
N GLY A 100 -16.59 1.15 -5.26
CA GLY A 100 -16.16 2.20 -6.19
C GLY A 100 -15.96 1.68 -7.62
N ASN A 101 -15.44 0.46 -7.79
CA ASN A 101 -15.28 -0.15 -9.10
C ASN A 101 -16.62 -0.49 -9.75
N LEU A 102 -17.57 -1.04 -9.00
CA LEU A 102 -18.91 -1.34 -9.51
C LEU A 102 -19.64 -0.07 -9.97
N ILE A 103 -19.54 1.01 -9.23
CA ILE A 103 -20.17 2.29 -9.56
C ILE A 103 -19.45 2.98 -10.73
N ARG A 104 -18.12 3.20 -10.62
CA ARG A 104 -17.37 4.06 -11.56
C ARG A 104 -17.00 3.34 -12.86
N ILE A 105 -16.68 2.05 -12.78
CA ILE A 105 -16.25 1.25 -13.94
C ILE A 105 -17.42 0.43 -14.47
N GLY A 106 -18.16 -0.21 -13.56
CA GLY A 106 -19.32 -1.03 -13.92
C GLY A 106 -20.56 -0.23 -14.31
N GLY A 107 -20.62 1.07 -13.98
CA GLY A 107 -21.75 1.95 -14.33
C GLY A 107 -23.03 1.66 -13.54
N PHE A 108 -22.95 0.91 -12.43
CA PHE A 108 -24.12 0.61 -11.62
C PHE A 108 -24.53 1.83 -10.76
N ALA A 109 -25.83 2.00 -10.54
CA ALA A 109 -26.34 3.04 -9.68
C ALA A 109 -25.84 2.83 -8.22
N PRO A 110 -25.38 3.89 -7.54
CA PRO A 110 -24.89 3.77 -6.14
C PRO A 110 -25.93 3.14 -5.23
N GLU A 111 -27.20 3.53 -5.36
CA GLU A 111 -28.30 3.06 -4.51
C GLU A 111 -28.55 1.55 -4.68
N LEU A 112 -28.32 1.02 -5.89
CA LEU A 112 -28.41 -0.41 -6.14
C LEU A 112 -27.29 -1.14 -5.41
N ILE A 113 -26.05 -0.67 -5.57
CA ILE A 113 -24.89 -1.29 -4.95
C ILE A 113 -25.01 -1.23 -3.41
N ASP A 114 -25.38 -0.11 -2.84
CA ASP A 114 -25.56 0.06 -1.39
C ASP A 114 -26.64 -0.86 -0.82
N ARG A 115 -27.66 -1.20 -1.61
CA ARG A 115 -28.73 -2.12 -1.20
C ARG A 115 -28.32 -3.59 -1.25
N ILE A 116 -27.48 -4.00 -2.21
CA ILE A 116 -27.17 -5.42 -2.44
C ILE A 116 -25.79 -5.84 -1.93
N MET A 117 -24.89 -4.89 -1.68
CA MET A 117 -23.53 -5.19 -1.24
C MET A 117 -23.51 -5.57 0.22
N LEU A 118 -23.18 -6.83 0.51
CA LEU A 118 -23.01 -7.31 1.86
C LEU A 118 -21.65 -6.84 2.42
N PRO A 119 -21.51 -6.74 3.75
CA PRO A 119 -20.24 -6.47 4.39
C PRO A 119 -19.16 -7.49 3.97
N VAL A 120 -17.92 -7.01 3.79
CA VAL A 120 -16.80 -7.89 3.50
C VAL A 120 -16.57 -8.87 4.64
N VAL A 121 -16.36 -10.15 4.30
CA VAL A 121 -16.07 -11.18 5.28
C VAL A 121 -14.60 -11.08 5.68
N GLY A 122 -14.36 -10.79 6.96
CA GLY A 122 -13.04 -10.75 7.56
C GLY A 122 -12.63 -12.10 8.18
N MET A 123 -11.35 -12.23 8.50
CA MET A 123 -10.76 -13.35 9.22
C MET A 123 -10.54 -12.99 10.68
N LYS A 124 -10.65 -13.96 11.59
CA LYS A 124 -10.28 -13.77 13.01
C LYS A 124 -8.77 -13.56 13.16
N GLU A 125 -7.99 -14.35 12.40
CA GLU A 125 -6.53 -14.26 12.31
C GLU A 125 -6.13 -13.89 10.87
N PRO A 126 -5.78 -12.63 10.58
CA PRO A 126 -5.47 -12.20 9.22
C PRO A 126 -4.03 -12.53 8.77
N TYR A 127 -3.33 -13.34 9.56
CA TYR A 127 -1.99 -13.84 9.28
C TYR A 127 -1.99 -15.38 9.12
N ARG A 128 -0.94 -15.91 8.51
CA ARG A 128 -0.75 -17.37 8.33
C ARG A 128 -1.88 -18.06 7.57
N TYR A 129 -2.61 -17.32 6.75
CA TYR A 129 -3.76 -17.86 6.00
C TYR A 129 -3.36 -18.45 4.65
N ARG A 130 -2.15 -18.13 4.16
CA ARG A 130 -1.71 -18.52 2.83
C ARG A 130 -1.19 -19.96 2.86
N ASN A 131 -1.76 -20.82 2.01
CA ASN A 131 -1.37 -22.21 1.85
C ASN A 131 -0.56 -22.48 0.58
N LYS A 132 -0.31 -21.44 -0.25
CA LYS A 132 0.53 -21.52 -1.45
C LYS A 132 1.35 -20.24 -1.57
N ALA A 133 2.66 -20.40 -1.69
CA ALA A 133 3.57 -19.31 -2.00
C ALA A 133 4.48 -19.70 -3.18
N GLN A 134 4.84 -18.73 -3.99
CA GLN A 134 5.81 -18.86 -5.07
C GLN A 134 6.96 -17.91 -4.79
N PHE A 135 8.15 -18.48 -4.66
CA PHE A 135 9.36 -17.70 -4.40
C PHE A 135 10.25 -17.74 -5.62
N PRO A 136 10.64 -16.59 -6.21
CA PRO A 136 11.73 -16.54 -7.17
C PRO A 136 13.01 -17.14 -6.55
N ILE A 137 13.73 -17.88 -7.35
CA ILE A 137 15.07 -18.40 -7.01
C ILE A 137 16.07 -17.67 -7.90
N GLY A 138 17.16 -17.22 -7.32
CA GLY A 138 18.26 -16.55 -8.01
C GLY A 138 19.59 -16.92 -7.37
N ALA A 139 20.63 -16.15 -7.67
CA ALA A 139 21.93 -16.27 -7.03
C ALA A 139 22.31 -14.94 -6.36
N ASP A 140 23.01 -15.01 -5.24
CA ASP A 140 23.65 -13.86 -4.64
C ASP A 140 24.92 -13.45 -5.40
N LYS A 141 25.61 -12.40 -4.92
CA LYS A 141 26.87 -11.91 -5.52
C LYS A 141 28.00 -12.93 -5.48
N ASP A 142 27.94 -13.92 -4.61
CA ASP A 142 28.93 -14.97 -4.42
C ASP A 142 28.55 -16.26 -5.18
N GLY A 143 27.42 -16.24 -5.91
CA GLY A 143 26.92 -17.37 -6.72
C GLY A 143 26.10 -18.39 -5.94
N ASN A 144 25.82 -18.17 -4.65
CA ASN A 144 25.01 -19.09 -3.86
C ASN A 144 23.52 -18.95 -4.22
N PRO A 145 22.76 -20.06 -4.25
CA PRO A 145 21.32 -20.00 -4.51
C PRO A 145 20.60 -19.26 -3.36
N VAL A 146 19.75 -18.32 -3.76
CA VAL A 146 18.87 -17.58 -2.83
C VAL A 146 17.45 -17.63 -3.33
N ALA A 147 16.49 -17.76 -2.41
CA ALA A 147 15.07 -17.70 -2.71
C ALA A 147 14.42 -16.61 -1.86
N GLY A 148 13.42 -15.90 -2.41
CA GLY A 148 12.74 -14.83 -1.66
C GLY A 148 11.91 -13.94 -2.55
N PHE A 149 11.32 -12.91 -1.95
CA PHE A 149 10.60 -11.86 -2.68
C PHE A 149 11.55 -10.78 -3.18
N TYR A 150 11.21 -10.17 -4.30
CA TYR A 150 11.93 -9.00 -4.77
C TYR A 150 11.68 -7.78 -3.87
N ALA A 151 12.71 -6.96 -3.74
CA ALA A 151 12.53 -5.63 -3.17
C ALA A 151 11.50 -4.85 -4.00
N ALA A 152 10.69 -4.04 -3.34
CA ALA A 152 9.66 -3.27 -3.99
C ALA A 152 10.21 -2.47 -5.19
N ARG A 153 9.58 -2.61 -6.35
CA ARG A 153 9.96 -1.97 -7.64
C ARG A 153 11.32 -2.40 -8.21
N THR A 154 11.81 -3.56 -7.82
CA THR A 154 13.02 -4.15 -8.43
C THR A 154 12.75 -5.58 -8.85
N HIS A 155 13.55 -6.06 -9.82
CA HIS A 155 13.64 -7.46 -10.21
C HIS A 155 15.05 -8.01 -9.95
N LEU A 156 15.90 -7.24 -9.28
CA LEU A 156 17.36 -7.50 -9.21
C LEU A 156 17.82 -7.88 -7.79
N SER A 157 16.98 -7.72 -6.78
CA SER A 157 17.37 -7.94 -5.40
C SER A 157 16.34 -8.82 -4.74
N LEU A 158 16.66 -10.08 -4.52
CA LEU A 158 15.89 -10.97 -3.67
C LEU A 158 16.10 -10.54 -2.23
N ILE A 159 15.03 -10.22 -1.55
CA ILE A 159 15.04 -10.04 -0.11
C ILE A 159 14.93 -11.42 0.50
N HIS A 160 15.89 -11.76 1.35
CA HIS A 160 15.94 -13.02 2.07
C HIS A 160 14.57 -13.33 2.69
N ILE A 161 14.14 -14.58 2.61
CA ILE A 161 12.82 -15.02 3.09
C ILE A 161 12.74 -14.73 4.58
N SER A 162 11.82 -13.84 4.96
CA SER A 162 11.14 -13.98 6.23
C SER A 162 10.12 -15.10 6.08
N GLU A 163 9.93 -15.89 7.10
CA GLU A 163 8.93 -16.96 7.13
C GLU A 163 7.59 -16.50 6.55
N PRO A 164 6.86 -17.38 5.84
CA PRO A 164 5.59 -17.04 5.24
C PRO A 164 4.61 -16.57 6.33
N THR A 165 4.21 -15.32 6.23
CA THR A 165 3.14 -14.74 7.05
C THR A 165 1.77 -15.26 6.60
#